data_63bedc822ab27ccade0c4d4255c7913c
#
_entry.id   63bedc822ab27ccade0c4d4255c7913c
#
_cell.length_a   1.000
_cell.length_b   1.000
_cell.length_c   1.000
_cell.angle_alpha   90.00
_cell.angle_beta   90.00
_cell.angle_gamma   90.00
#
_symmetry.space_group_name_H-M   'P 1'
#
loop_
_entity.id
_entity.type
_entity.pdbx_description
1 polymer ?
#
loop_
_entity_poly.entity_id
_entity_poly.type
_entity_poly.pdbx_seq_one_letter_code
_entity_poly.pdbx_strand_id
1 'polypeptide(L)'
;LTAKAAAHPADPPLGRFGVRQSFDLIDLLSAFGVGRAFASPSARARQVLAPWAAVGGGSVTLVEALGVPVGDEAGADKDADARAGRVRAFAAQRLREQAGATLLSVTGAARDLIVEEIRAYGSSAIVGASPVSLGHGQIMVAHVEQGSDGPVVVAVETHSVTTKNPAVPTRKASRRR
;
A
#
# COMPACT_ATOMS: atom_id res chain seq x y z
N LEU A 1 36.58 20.72 -2.38
CA LEU A 1 35.76 19.77 -3.19
C LEU A 1 34.49 19.51 -2.38
N THR A 2 33.48 20.37 -2.54
CA THR A 2 32.14 20.20 -1.98
C THR A 2 31.45 19.08 -2.73
N ALA A 3 31.19 17.95 -2.05
CA ALA A 3 30.35 16.89 -2.58
C ALA A 3 28.96 17.47 -2.86
N LYS A 4 28.61 17.58 -4.14
CA LYS A 4 27.29 17.96 -4.61
C LYS A 4 26.32 16.93 -4.04
N ALA A 5 25.44 17.35 -3.13
CA ALA A 5 24.40 16.49 -2.60
C ALA A 5 23.68 15.83 -3.78
N ALA A 6 23.73 14.50 -3.85
CA ALA A 6 23.03 13.76 -4.90
C ALA A 6 21.54 14.12 -4.78
N ALA A 7 20.98 14.66 -5.86
CA ALA A 7 19.55 14.90 -5.94
C ALA A 7 18.82 13.58 -5.61
N HIS A 8 17.85 13.61 -4.70
CA HIS A 8 17.01 12.44 -4.43
C HIS A 8 16.41 11.97 -5.75
N PRO A 9 16.57 10.69 -6.10
CA PRO A 9 15.94 10.19 -7.32
C PRO A 9 14.43 10.41 -7.20
N ALA A 10 13.81 10.78 -8.30
CA ALA A 10 12.37 11.06 -8.38
C ALA A 10 11.49 9.87 -7.93
N ASP A 11 12.03 8.64 -7.96
CA ASP A 11 11.40 7.41 -7.44
C ASP A 11 12.36 6.73 -6.43
N PRO A 12 12.44 7.21 -5.18
CA PRO A 12 13.38 6.69 -4.22
C PRO A 12 12.99 5.28 -3.76
N PRO A 13 13.98 4.39 -3.53
CA PRO A 13 13.75 3.05 -3.01
C PRO A 13 13.28 3.08 -1.53
N LEU A 14 12.92 1.92 -1.00
CA LEU A 14 12.66 1.77 0.43
C LEU A 14 13.90 2.10 1.25
N GLY A 15 13.71 2.91 2.30
CA GLY A 15 14.72 3.08 3.33
C GLY A 15 14.84 1.82 4.22
N ARG A 16 15.87 1.78 5.07
CA ARG A 16 16.14 0.62 5.98
C ARG A 16 14.91 0.16 6.77
N PHE A 17 14.11 1.10 7.23
CA PHE A 17 12.89 0.80 7.98
C PHE A 17 11.84 0.12 7.09
N GLY A 18 11.60 0.65 5.89
CA GLY A 18 10.68 0.04 4.93
C GLY A 18 11.11 -1.35 4.46
N VAL A 19 12.42 -1.57 4.29
CA VAL A 19 12.94 -2.91 3.99
C VAL A 19 12.63 -3.89 5.12
N ARG A 20 12.83 -3.49 6.38
CA ARG A 20 12.47 -4.36 7.52
C ARG A 20 10.97 -4.64 7.56
N GLN A 21 10.13 -3.62 7.37
CA GLN A 21 8.68 -3.80 7.31
C GLN A 21 8.25 -4.76 6.20
N SER A 22 8.95 -4.79 5.06
CA SER A 22 8.62 -5.70 3.97
C SER A 22 8.81 -7.19 4.32
N PHE A 23 9.73 -7.52 5.22
CA PHE A 23 9.86 -8.87 5.76
C PHE A 23 8.75 -9.19 6.79
N ASP A 24 8.40 -8.22 7.65
CA ASP A 24 7.34 -8.39 8.64
C ASP A 24 5.94 -8.56 7.98
N LEU A 25 5.81 -8.17 6.70
CA LEU A 25 4.59 -8.37 5.90
C LEU A 25 4.36 -9.82 5.46
N ILE A 26 5.39 -10.64 5.39
CA ILE A 26 5.30 -12.01 4.84
C ILE A 26 4.23 -12.81 5.58
N ASP A 27 4.33 -12.85 6.91
CA ASP A 27 3.40 -13.63 7.74
C ASP A 27 1.96 -13.10 7.64
N LEU A 28 1.80 -11.78 7.62
CA LEU A 28 0.50 -11.15 7.52
C LEU A 28 -0.18 -11.47 6.18
N LEU A 29 0.53 -11.30 5.06
CA LEU A 29 0.01 -11.60 3.73
C LEU A 29 -0.30 -13.09 3.56
N SER A 30 0.52 -13.95 4.17
CA SER A 30 0.30 -15.39 4.18
C SER A 30 -0.95 -15.76 4.99
N ALA A 31 -1.16 -15.13 6.15
CA ALA A 31 -2.34 -15.36 6.98
C ALA A 31 -3.66 -14.98 6.27
N PHE A 32 -3.64 -13.94 5.45
CA PHE A 32 -4.79 -13.58 4.59
C PHE A 32 -4.90 -14.41 3.31
N GLY A 33 -3.99 -15.35 3.06
CA GLY A 33 -4.02 -16.19 1.87
C GLY A 33 -3.82 -15.40 0.57
N VAL A 34 -3.04 -14.31 0.62
CA VAL A 34 -2.76 -13.50 -0.58
C VAL A 34 -1.97 -14.31 -1.58
N GLY A 35 -2.59 -14.62 -2.74
CA GLY A 35 -1.95 -15.36 -3.83
C GLY A 35 -1.49 -14.48 -4.99
N ARG A 36 -2.05 -13.28 -5.12
CA ARG A 36 -1.70 -12.33 -6.19
C ARG A 36 -1.68 -10.90 -5.67
N ALA A 37 -0.77 -10.13 -6.23
CA ALA A 37 -0.64 -8.72 -5.92
C ALA A 37 -0.54 -7.88 -7.18
N PHE A 38 -1.05 -6.67 -7.10
CA PHE A 38 -0.88 -5.63 -8.11
C PHE A 38 -0.12 -4.47 -7.47
N ALA A 39 0.92 -4.00 -8.12
CA ALA A 39 1.75 -2.93 -7.61
C ALA A 39 1.82 -1.76 -8.60
N SER A 40 1.87 -0.54 -8.08
CA SER A 40 2.26 0.59 -8.90
C SER A 40 3.70 0.41 -9.39
N PRO A 41 4.09 1.06 -10.50
CA PRO A 41 5.45 0.95 -11.04
C PRO A 41 6.54 1.52 -10.13
N SER A 42 6.17 2.27 -9.08
CA SER A 42 7.13 2.90 -8.16
C SER A 42 8.05 1.87 -7.49
N ALA A 43 9.30 2.26 -7.27
CA ALA A 43 10.30 1.41 -6.63
C ALA A 43 9.83 0.91 -5.26
N ARG A 44 9.22 1.79 -4.46
CA ARG A 44 8.71 1.42 -3.12
C ARG A 44 7.61 0.38 -3.16
N ALA A 45 6.62 0.55 -4.05
CA ALA A 45 5.50 -0.38 -4.15
C ALA A 45 5.94 -1.77 -4.61
N ARG A 46 6.97 -1.85 -5.47
CA ARG A 46 7.57 -3.11 -5.90
C ARG A 46 8.41 -3.76 -4.79
N GLN A 47 9.28 -2.96 -4.17
CA GLN A 47 10.23 -3.45 -3.17
C GLN A 47 9.57 -3.96 -1.90
N VAL A 48 8.44 -3.36 -1.48
CA VAL A 48 7.72 -3.81 -0.29
C VAL A 48 7.15 -5.21 -0.44
N LEU A 49 6.85 -5.66 -1.66
CA LEU A 49 6.31 -6.99 -1.94
C LEU A 49 7.38 -8.03 -2.31
N ALA A 50 8.59 -7.60 -2.63
CA ALA A 50 9.64 -8.49 -3.12
C ALA A 50 9.96 -9.67 -2.17
N PRO A 51 10.09 -9.49 -0.83
CA PRO A 51 10.34 -10.61 0.08
C PRO A 51 9.17 -11.61 0.11
N TRP A 52 7.94 -11.14 0.17
CA TRP A 52 6.76 -12.00 0.14
C TRP A 52 6.67 -12.82 -1.16
N ALA A 53 6.84 -12.18 -2.31
CA ALA A 53 6.81 -12.87 -3.59
C ALA A 53 7.92 -13.94 -3.72
N ALA A 54 9.10 -13.66 -3.16
CA ALA A 54 10.23 -14.59 -3.20
C ALA A 54 10.01 -15.84 -2.31
N VAL A 55 9.33 -15.70 -1.17
CA VAL A 55 9.13 -16.79 -0.20
C VAL A 55 7.82 -17.54 -0.45
N GLY A 56 6.75 -16.82 -0.72
CA GLY A 56 5.40 -17.40 -0.76
C GLY A 56 4.90 -17.81 -2.13
N GLY A 57 5.66 -17.59 -3.20
CA GLY A 57 5.24 -17.93 -4.56
C GLY A 57 4.08 -17.09 -5.09
N GLY A 58 3.72 -15.99 -4.43
CA GLY A 58 2.71 -15.07 -4.92
C GLY A 58 3.16 -14.32 -6.19
N SER A 59 2.21 -14.02 -7.08
CA SER A 59 2.49 -13.26 -8.30
C SER A 59 2.32 -11.75 -8.06
N VAL A 60 3.24 -10.93 -8.58
CA VAL A 60 3.15 -9.47 -8.57
C VAL A 60 3.05 -8.96 -9.99
N THR A 61 1.96 -8.27 -10.30
CA THR A 61 1.73 -7.64 -11.60
C THR A 61 1.89 -6.12 -11.44
N LEU A 62 2.71 -5.51 -12.30
CA LEU A 62 2.83 -4.06 -12.35
C LEU A 62 1.67 -3.46 -13.15
N VAL A 63 1.07 -2.39 -12.61
CA VAL A 63 -0.10 -1.73 -13.20
C VAL A 63 0.18 -0.24 -13.33
N GLU A 64 0.36 0.22 -14.55
CA GLU A 64 0.67 1.63 -14.88
C GLU A 64 -0.41 2.60 -14.36
N ALA A 65 -1.68 2.18 -14.40
CA ALA A 65 -2.78 2.98 -13.89
C ALA A 65 -2.66 3.34 -12.39
N LEU A 66 -1.91 2.53 -11.61
CA LEU A 66 -1.63 2.77 -10.20
C LEU A 66 -0.40 3.67 -9.97
N GLY A 67 0.32 4.04 -11.02
CA GLY A 67 1.47 4.92 -10.97
C GLY A 67 1.06 6.39 -10.73
N VAL A 68 1.89 7.11 -9.98
CA VAL A 68 1.83 8.57 -9.90
C VAL A 68 2.95 9.11 -10.79
N PRO A 69 2.73 10.16 -11.61
CA PRO A 69 3.81 10.78 -12.35
C PRO A 69 4.91 11.22 -11.38
N VAL A 70 6.14 10.90 -11.75
CA VAL A 70 7.32 11.28 -11.00
C VAL A 70 7.93 12.48 -11.71
N GLY A 71 7.92 13.64 -11.06
CA GLY A 71 8.58 14.85 -11.58
C GLY A 71 7.76 16.12 -11.41
N ASP A 72 8.36 17.25 -11.73
CA ASP A 72 7.79 18.60 -11.69
C ASP A 72 6.62 18.83 -12.68
N GLU A 73 6.19 17.80 -13.38
CA GLU A 73 5.00 17.80 -14.22
C GLU A 73 3.68 17.78 -13.42
N ALA A 74 3.76 17.94 -12.10
CA ALA A 74 2.61 18.21 -11.23
C ALA A 74 1.95 19.58 -11.53
N GLY A 75 2.49 20.34 -12.47
CA GLY A 75 1.88 21.54 -13.03
C GLY A 75 0.68 21.18 -13.89
N ALA A 76 -0.54 21.42 -13.38
CA ALA A 76 -1.81 21.34 -14.08
C ALA A 76 -1.95 20.06 -14.94
N ASP A 77 -2.02 18.92 -14.26
CA ASP A 77 -2.25 17.62 -14.90
C ASP A 77 -3.63 17.61 -15.57
N LYS A 78 -3.67 17.93 -16.86
CA LYS A 78 -4.91 17.88 -17.67
C LYS A 78 -5.55 16.50 -17.69
N ASP A 79 -4.80 15.47 -17.26
CA ASP A 79 -5.23 14.08 -17.22
C ASP A 79 -5.49 13.55 -15.79
N ALA A 80 -5.46 14.42 -14.76
CA ALA A 80 -5.66 14.01 -13.37
C ALA A 80 -6.98 13.26 -13.15
N ASP A 81 -8.07 13.80 -13.71
CA ASP A 81 -9.41 13.18 -13.60
C ASP A 81 -9.47 11.85 -14.37
N ALA A 82 -8.90 11.79 -15.55
CA ALA A 82 -8.83 10.56 -16.33
C ALA A 82 -7.99 9.49 -15.61
N ARG A 83 -6.91 9.89 -14.94
CA ARG A 83 -6.09 8.99 -14.13
C ARG A 83 -6.86 8.51 -12.89
N ALA A 84 -7.51 9.41 -12.16
CA ALA A 84 -8.34 9.06 -11.01
C ALA A 84 -9.43 8.07 -11.43
N GLY A 85 -10.07 8.29 -12.56
CA GLY A 85 -11.04 7.36 -13.14
C GLY A 85 -10.45 5.97 -13.41
N ARG A 86 -9.24 5.88 -13.98
CA ARG A 86 -8.57 4.59 -14.21
C ARG A 86 -8.24 3.86 -12.91
N VAL A 87 -7.78 4.57 -11.87
CA VAL A 87 -7.49 3.98 -10.56
C VAL A 87 -8.76 3.41 -9.93
N ARG A 88 -9.86 4.19 -9.90
CA ARG A 88 -11.16 3.74 -9.38
C ARG A 88 -11.70 2.55 -10.18
N ALA A 89 -11.69 2.62 -11.50
CA ALA A 89 -12.13 1.52 -12.36
C ALA A 89 -11.33 0.23 -12.08
N PHE A 90 -10.02 0.34 -11.89
CA PHE A 90 -9.17 -0.80 -11.54
C PHE A 90 -9.56 -1.38 -10.16
N ALA A 91 -9.76 -0.55 -9.14
CA ALA A 91 -10.18 -1.00 -7.81
C ALA A 91 -11.57 -1.66 -7.85
N ALA A 92 -12.56 -1.01 -8.51
CA ALA A 92 -13.89 -1.56 -8.69
C ALA A 92 -13.88 -2.92 -9.41
N GLN A 93 -13.03 -3.08 -10.40
CA GLN A 93 -12.86 -4.37 -11.08
C GLN A 93 -12.36 -5.45 -10.12
N ARG A 94 -11.37 -5.13 -9.26
CA ARG A 94 -10.86 -6.11 -8.27
C ARG A 94 -11.93 -6.51 -7.26
N LEU A 95 -12.79 -5.58 -6.83
CA LEU A 95 -13.91 -5.89 -5.93
C LEU A 95 -14.93 -6.87 -6.55
N ARG A 96 -15.10 -6.83 -7.87
CA ARG A 96 -16.01 -7.74 -8.59
C ARG A 96 -15.43 -9.13 -8.86
N GLU A 97 -14.12 -9.30 -8.71
CA GLU A 97 -13.47 -10.58 -8.98
C GLU A 97 -13.58 -11.54 -7.80
N GLN A 98 -14.08 -12.73 -8.05
CA GLN A 98 -14.17 -13.82 -7.07
C GLN A 98 -12.88 -14.66 -7.04
N ALA A 99 -11.74 -14.02 -6.94
CA ALA A 99 -10.46 -14.71 -7.17
C ALA A 99 -9.59 -14.86 -5.91
N GLY A 100 -10.20 -14.93 -4.75
CA GLY A 100 -9.49 -15.01 -3.47
C GLY A 100 -8.82 -13.70 -3.07
N ALA A 101 -7.96 -13.75 -2.06
CA ALA A 101 -7.32 -12.55 -1.52
C ALA A 101 -6.38 -11.90 -2.55
N THR A 102 -6.59 -10.62 -2.80
CA THR A 102 -5.83 -9.80 -3.75
C THR A 102 -5.25 -8.59 -3.02
N LEU A 103 -3.97 -8.31 -3.24
CA LEU A 103 -3.27 -7.17 -2.67
C LEU A 103 -3.06 -6.05 -3.69
N LEU A 104 -3.29 -4.81 -3.29
CA LEU A 104 -2.93 -3.61 -4.04
C LEU A 104 -1.82 -2.86 -3.30
N SER A 105 -0.63 -2.77 -3.89
CA SER A 105 0.50 -2.01 -3.35
C SER A 105 0.65 -0.70 -4.11
N VAL A 106 0.31 0.40 -3.46
CA VAL A 106 0.22 1.73 -4.07
C VAL A 106 0.78 2.81 -3.15
N THR A 107 1.05 3.97 -3.71
CA THR A 107 1.54 5.13 -2.96
C THR A 107 0.74 6.39 -3.34
N GLY A 108 0.80 7.41 -2.46
CA GLY A 108 0.24 8.73 -2.74
C GLY A 108 -1.26 8.74 -3.04
N ALA A 109 -1.68 9.56 -3.99
CA ALA A 109 -3.08 9.80 -4.33
C ALA A 109 -3.82 8.53 -4.79
N ALA A 110 -3.15 7.59 -5.46
CA ALA A 110 -3.78 6.34 -5.88
C ALA A 110 -4.31 5.53 -4.69
N ARG A 111 -3.59 5.54 -3.55
CA ARG A 111 -4.02 4.90 -2.32
C ARG A 111 -5.35 5.47 -1.83
N ASP A 112 -5.46 6.79 -1.79
CA ASP A 112 -6.64 7.46 -1.24
C ASP A 112 -7.86 7.22 -2.14
N LEU A 113 -7.68 7.25 -3.46
CA LEU A 113 -8.73 6.91 -4.44
C LEU A 113 -9.22 5.46 -4.30
N ILE A 114 -8.33 4.51 -4.03
CA ILE A 114 -8.70 3.11 -3.80
C ILE A 114 -9.48 2.96 -2.49
N VAL A 115 -9.06 3.63 -1.43
CA VAL A 115 -9.79 3.63 -0.15
C VAL A 115 -11.19 4.21 -0.33
N GLU A 116 -11.33 5.33 -1.04
CA GLU A 116 -12.62 5.91 -1.37
C GLU A 116 -13.51 4.95 -2.16
N GLU A 117 -12.96 4.29 -3.18
CA GLU A 117 -13.69 3.33 -3.99
C GLU A 117 -14.17 2.13 -3.16
N ILE A 118 -13.32 1.55 -2.30
CA ILE A 118 -13.70 0.46 -1.39
C ILE A 118 -14.86 0.90 -0.48
N ARG A 119 -14.78 2.11 0.05
CA ARG A 119 -15.83 2.66 0.92
C ARG A 119 -17.16 2.83 0.20
N ALA A 120 -17.14 3.16 -1.08
CA ALA A 120 -18.34 3.32 -1.89
C ALA A 120 -19.18 2.03 -2.02
N TYR A 121 -18.54 0.86 -1.83
CA TYR A 121 -19.21 -0.45 -1.82
C TYR A 121 -19.64 -0.92 -0.42
N GLY A 122 -19.37 -0.13 0.62
CA GLY A 122 -19.76 -0.46 2.00
C GLY A 122 -21.07 0.19 2.43
N SER A 123 -21.72 -0.38 3.44
CA SER A 123 -22.81 0.26 4.14
C SER A 123 -22.34 1.53 4.88
N SER A 124 -23.26 2.39 5.31
CA SER A 124 -22.90 3.58 6.09
C SER A 124 -22.12 3.27 7.36
N ALA A 125 -22.41 2.14 8.01
CA ALA A 125 -21.66 1.67 9.18
C ALA A 125 -20.21 1.31 8.84
N ILE A 126 -19.99 0.61 7.72
CA ILE A 126 -18.64 0.27 7.22
C ILE A 126 -17.89 1.53 6.82
N VAL A 127 -18.55 2.46 6.12
CA VAL A 127 -17.95 3.76 5.74
C VAL A 127 -17.49 4.54 6.96
N GLY A 128 -18.29 4.57 8.03
CA GLY A 128 -17.94 5.25 9.28
C GLY A 128 -16.78 4.60 10.04
N ALA A 129 -16.64 3.28 9.95
CA ALA A 129 -15.56 2.51 10.59
C ALA A 129 -14.27 2.47 9.77
N SER A 130 -14.35 2.72 8.46
CA SER A 130 -13.20 2.62 7.55
C SER A 130 -12.26 3.83 7.71
N PRO A 131 -10.93 3.64 7.61
CA PRO A 131 -10.00 4.75 7.63
C PRO A 131 -10.25 5.67 6.44
N VAL A 132 -10.10 6.98 6.65
CA VAL A 132 -10.16 7.97 5.56
C VAL A 132 -8.88 7.92 4.72
N SER A 133 -7.75 7.64 5.37
CA SER A 133 -6.47 7.44 4.70
C SER A 133 -5.60 6.46 5.49
N LEU A 134 -4.65 5.83 4.81
CA LEU A 134 -3.69 4.91 5.42
C LEU A 134 -2.36 5.61 5.65
N GLY A 135 -1.79 5.41 6.83
CA GLY A 135 -0.43 5.82 7.15
C GLY A 135 0.63 4.91 6.52
N HIS A 136 1.89 5.29 6.69
CA HIS A 136 3.00 4.45 6.26
C HIS A 136 3.03 3.12 7.02
N GLY A 137 3.19 2.00 6.31
CA GLY A 137 3.22 0.67 6.88
C GLY A 137 1.87 0.16 7.39
N GLN A 138 0.78 0.81 7.02
CA GLN A 138 -0.57 0.32 7.28
C GLN A 138 -1.14 -0.43 6.08
N ILE A 139 -1.91 -1.46 6.40
CA ILE A 139 -2.69 -2.25 5.43
C ILE A 139 -4.15 -2.17 5.84
N MET A 140 -4.99 -1.89 4.88
CA MET A 140 -6.43 -2.04 5.00
C MET A 140 -6.86 -3.34 4.33
N VAL A 141 -7.61 -4.15 5.05
CA VAL A 141 -8.25 -5.37 4.53
C VAL A 141 -9.73 -5.09 4.41
N ALA A 142 -10.27 -5.25 3.21
CA ALA A 142 -11.70 -5.17 2.94
C ALA A 142 -12.24 -6.57 2.66
N HIS A 143 -13.22 -7.01 3.43
CA HIS A 143 -13.92 -8.26 3.21
C HIS A 143 -15.10 -8.00 2.30
N VAL A 144 -15.14 -8.72 1.17
CA VAL A 144 -16.10 -8.48 0.10
C VAL A 144 -16.96 -9.72 -0.12
N GLU A 145 -18.26 -9.56 -0.08
CA GLU A 145 -19.23 -10.54 -0.50
C GLU A 145 -19.81 -10.19 -1.88
N GLN A 146 -20.11 -11.20 -2.67
CA GLN A 146 -20.77 -11.00 -3.95
C GLN A 146 -22.28 -11.17 -3.78
N GLY A 147 -23.00 -10.05 -3.80
CA GLY A 147 -24.46 -10.04 -3.76
C GLY A 147 -25.09 -10.10 -5.15
N SER A 148 -26.41 -10.15 -5.21
CA SER A 148 -27.19 -10.10 -6.46
C SER A 148 -26.94 -8.85 -7.29
N ASP A 149 -26.71 -7.73 -6.61
CA ASP A 149 -26.54 -6.40 -7.22
C ASP A 149 -25.07 -6.00 -7.39
N GLY A 150 -24.15 -6.90 -7.07
CA GLY A 150 -22.72 -6.69 -7.17
C GLY A 150 -21.96 -6.88 -5.85
N PRO A 151 -20.68 -6.49 -5.80
CA PRO A 151 -19.87 -6.65 -4.61
C PRO A 151 -20.32 -5.71 -3.48
N VAL A 152 -20.28 -6.22 -2.25
CA VAL A 152 -20.56 -5.45 -1.04
C VAL A 152 -19.40 -5.62 -0.07
N VAL A 153 -18.86 -4.52 0.43
CA VAL A 153 -17.87 -4.54 1.50
C VAL A 153 -18.59 -4.73 2.83
N VAL A 154 -18.40 -5.90 3.44
CA VAL A 154 -19.11 -6.31 4.68
C VAL A 154 -18.30 -6.04 5.94
N ALA A 155 -16.98 -5.97 5.84
CA ALA A 155 -16.10 -5.59 6.94
C ALA A 155 -14.82 -4.93 6.42
N VAL A 156 -14.22 -4.09 7.26
CA VAL A 156 -12.92 -3.47 7.03
C VAL A 156 -12.11 -3.53 8.30
N GLU A 157 -10.85 -3.94 8.17
CA GLU A 157 -9.89 -3.93 9.27
C GLU A 157 -8.59 -3.26 8.84
N THR A 158 -7.83 -2.74 9.80
CA THR A 158 -6.56 -2.07 9.54
C THR A 158 -5.47 -2.70 10.38
N HIS A 159 -4.39 -3.09 9.73
CA HIS A 159 -3.20 -3.65 10.37
C HIS A 159 -2.03 -2.69 10.21
N SER A 160 -1.22 -2.60 11.26
CA SER A 160 0.01 -1.83 11.24
C SER A 160 1.19 -2.77 11.42
N VAL A 161 2.09 -2.77 10.46
CA VAL A 161 3.36 -3.48 10.59
C VAL A 161 4.28 -2.64 11.47
N THR A 162 4.27 -2.95 12.77
CA THR A 162 5.10 -2.24 13.75
C THR A 162 6.41 -3.01 13.92
N THR A 163 7.48 -2.53 13.29
CA THR A 163 8.82 -2.98 13.68
C THR A 163 9.08 -2.50 15.11
N LYS A 164 9.09 -3.42 16.08
CA LYS A 164 9.59 -3.11 17.41
C LYS A 164 11.03 -2.64 17.26
N ASN A 165 11.27 -1.36 17.42
CA ASN A 165 12.62 -0.83 17.50
C ASN A 165 13.23 -1.45 18.76
N PRO A 166 14.27 -2.31 18.69
CA PRO A 166 14.92 -2.79 19.89
C PRO A 166 15.40 -1.53 20.64
N ALA A 167 14.90 -1.35 21.86
CA ALA A 167 15.28 -0.20 22.69
C ALA A 167 16.81 -0.13 22.70
N VAL A 168 17.36 0.95 22.14
CA VAL A 168 18.80 1.20 22.25
C VAL A 168 19.07 1.32 23.73
N PRO A 169 19.90 0.42 24.32
CA PRO A 169 20.19 0.50 25.74
C PRO A 169 20.85 1.87 25.99
N THR A 170 20.17 2.74 26.70
CA THR A 170 20.72 4.01 27.15
C THR A 170 21.89 3.69 28.06
N ARG A 171 23.10 3.86 27.54
CA ARG A 171 24.35 3.73 28.28
C ARG A 171 24.32 4.75 29.42
N LYS A 172 23.96 4.31 30.63
CA LYS A 172 24.06 5.12 31.84
C LYS A 172 25.50 5.59 31.93
N ALA A 173 25.70 6.89 31.77
CA ALA A 173 26.99 7.52 32.04
C ALA A 173 27.32 7.29 33.52
N SER A 174 28.28 6.41 33.79
CA SER A 174 28.87 6.21 35.12
C SER A 174 29.57 7.50 35.49
N ARG A 175 28.97 8.33 36.32
CA ARG A 175 29.70 9.41 37.06
C ARG A 175 30.64 8.73 38.03
N ARG A 176 31.90 8.73 37.71
CA ARG A 176 32.96 8.49 38.71
C ARG A 176 33.05 9.74 39.59
N ARG A 177 32.96 9.55 40.90
CA ARG A 177 33.43 10.47 41.93
C ARG A 177 34.91 10.32 42.10
#